data_b7fe3c6e31d8f42b7eb242a67faa4c7f
#
_entry.id   b7fe3c6e31d8f42b7eb242a67faa4c7f
#
_cell.length_a   1.000
_cell.length_b   1.000
_cell.length_c   1.000
_cell.angle_alpha   90.00
_cell.angle_beta   90.00
_cell.angle_gamma   90.00
#
_symmetry.space_group_name_H-M   'P 1'
#
loop_
_entity.id
_entity.type
_entity.pdbx_description
1 polymer ?
#
loop_
_entity_poly.entity_id
_entity_poly.type
_entity_poly.pdbx_seq_one_letter_code
_entity_poly.pdbx_strand_id
1 'polypeptide(L)'
;MGRASPSRNTDLYSLAVLLFYMFMMGHPLEGKLEAEIKCMDIHAMNKLYGRNPIFIYDPNDKSNRPVKGDQDNVIIYWELYPQTIRDLFTKSFTVGLTLPNKRVTEKEWLEAFANLLSGIVLCPKCGAEVFFDAQKQDNGVAQACWNCKGTVPMPVTLAAGKSRVLLQKGTKLFAHHIYGNFDMNSVVGSVVQNPKNPNLWGIRNESTENWTYIKPDGTQVPVAIGKSAAIAKDVRIDFGQMTGEFK
;
A
#
# COMPACT_ATOMS: atom_id res chain seq x y z
N MET A 1 -36.63 4.43 5.75
CA MET A 1 -35.47 4.02 4.97
C MET A 1 -35.95 3.36 3.69
N GLY A 2 -35.69 3.97 2.53
CA GLY A 2 -35.79 3.25 1.28
C GLY A 2 -34.81 2.09 1.32
N ARG A 3 -35.25 0.86 1.09
CA ARG A 3 -34.36 -0.30 0.98
C ARG A 3 -33.48 -0.08 -0.26
N ALA A 4 -32.19 0.17 -0.07
CA ALA A 4 -31.25 0.14 -1.16
C ALA A 4 -31.27 -1.28 -1.76
N SER A 5 -31.54 -1.38 -3.05
CA SER A 5 -31.41 -2.68 -3.72
C SER A 5 -29.95 -3.09 -3.75
N PRO A 6 -29.62 -4.37 -3.47
CA PRO A 6 -28.28 -4.88 -3.63
C PRO A 6 -27.76 -4.59 -5.04
N SER A 7 -26.55 -4.06 -5.12
CA SER A 7 -25.91 -3.72 -6.39
C SER A 7 -24.40 -3.68 -6.18
N ARG A 8 -23.62 -3.82 -7.25
CA ARG A 8 -22.16 -3.67 -7.18
C ARG A 8 -21.76 -2.37 -6.48
N ASN A 9 -22.49 -1.29 -6.69
CA ASN A 9 -22.16 -0.01 -6.05
C ASN A 9 -22.37 -0.05 -4.53
N THR A 10 -23.40 -0.74 -4.03
CA THR A 10 -23.58 -0.93 -2.58
C THR A 10 -22.49 -1.80 -1.99
N ASP A 11 -22.07 -2.83 -2.74
CA ASP A 11 -21.00 -3.75 -2.29
C ASP A 11 -19.64 -3.05 -2.21
N LEU A 12 -19.32 -2.16 -3.18
CA LEU A 12 -18.11 -1.32 -3.13
C LEU A 12 -18.08 -0.39 -1.91
N TYR A 13 -19.21 0.15 -1.50
CA TYR A 13 -19.30 0.95 -0.28
C TYR A 13 -19.07 0.09 0.96
N SER A 14 -19.76 -1.05 1.05
CA SER A 14 -19.60 -1.99 2.17
C SER A 14 -18.16 -2.51 2.27
N LEU A 15 -17.52 -2.81 1.13
CA LEU A 15 -16.12 -3.20 1.08
C LEU A 15 -15.22 -2.10 1.67
N ALA A 16 -15.42 -0.84 1.27
CA ALA A 16 -14.62 0.27 1.79
C ALA A 16 -14.82 0.46 3.30
N VAL A 17 -16.04 0.29 3.83
CA VAL A 17 -16.32 0.34 5.27
C VAL A 17 -15.61 -0.78 6.01
N LEU A 18 -15.70 -2.03 5.51
CA LEU A 18 -15.01 -3.18 6.10
C LEU A 18 -13.49 -3.00 6.11
N LEU A 19 -12.91 -2.54 4.99
CA LEU A 19 -11.48 -2.25 4.91
C LEU A 19 -11.08 -1.15 5.89
N PHE A 20 -11.90 -0.09 6.04
CA PHE A 20 -11.62 0.94 7.02
C PHE A 20 -11.62 0.38 8.45
N TYR A 21 -12.58 -0.45 8.81
CA TYR A 21 -12.58 -1.14 10.10
C TYR A 21 -11.33 -2.01 10.31
N MET A 22 -10.93 -2.77 9.29
CA MET A 22 -9.75 -3.65 9.39
C MET A 22 -8.45 -2.87 9.57
N PHE A 23 -8.30 -1.73 8.88
CA PHE A 23 -7.04 -0.97 8.88
C PHE A 23 -7.00 0.13 9.95
N MET A 24 -8.13 0.74 10.27
CA MET A 24 -8.20 1.89 11.20
C MET A 24 -8.80 1.55 12.56
N MET A 25 -9.35 0.33 12.72
CA MET A 25 -10.01 -0.14 13.95
C MET A 25 -11.11 0.81 14.44
N GLY A 26 -11.89 1.35 13.50
CA GLY A 26 -13.02 2.24 13.76
C GLY A 26 -13.87 2.45 12.51
N HIS A 27 -14.99 3.19 12.65
CA HIS A 27 -15.89 3.45 11.54
C HIS A 27 -15.57 4.76 10.82
N PRO A 28 -15.66 4.83 9.47
CA PRO A 28 -15.25 6.03 8.72
C PRO A 28 -16.12 7.28 8.96
N LEU A 29 -17.29 7.13 9.56
CA LEU A 29 -18.22 8.23 9.83
C LEU A 29 -18.41 8.52 11.33
N GLU A 30 -17.75 7.75 12.22
CA GLU A 30 -17.81 7.90 13.67
C GLU A 30 -16.63 8.74 14.18
N GLY A 31 -16.87 10.03 14.38
CA GLY A 31 -15.95 11.01 14.95
C GLY A 31 -16.66 11.87 15.98
N LYS A 32 -16.35 13.16 16.02
CA LYS A 32 -16.94 14.11 16.96
C LYS A 32 -18.48 14.11 16.94
N LEU A 33 -19.10 14.02 15.76
CA LEU A 33 -20.54 14.01 15.63
C LEU A 33 -21.20 12.79 16.28
N GLU A 34 -20.52 11.64 16.27
CA GLU A 34 -20.97 10.43 16.96
C GLU A 34 -20.76 10.56 18.47
N ALA A 35 -19.57 11.02 18.90
CA ALA A 35 -19.24 11.20 20.31
C ALA A 35 -20.18 12.17 21.05
N GLU A 36 -20.82 13.11 20.34
CA GLU A 36 -21.82 14.05 20.89
C GLU A 36 -23.23 13.43 21.03
N ILE A 37 -23.47 12.23 20.49
CA ILE A 37 -24.76 11.56 20.53
C ILE A 37 -24.95 10.85 21.88
N LYS A 38 -25.88 11.32 22.69
CA LYS A 38 -26.18 10.71 24.00
C LYS A 38 -26.91 9.36 23.90
N CYS A 39 -27.69 9.17 22.85
CA CYS A 39 -28.43 7.94 22.60
C CYS A 39 -28.45 7.66 21.08
N MET A 40 -27.87 6.53 20.69
CA MET A 40 -27.81 6.11 19.28
C MET A 40 -29.14 5.44 18.86
N ASP A 41 -30.19 6.25 18.82
CA ASP A 41 -31.50 5.81 18.31
C ASP A 41 -31.52 5.80 16.76
N ILE A 42 -32.65 5.36 16.20
CA ILE A 42 -32.81 5.24 14.74
C ILE A 42 -32.73 6.60 14.02
N HIS A 43 -33.08 7.70 14.72
CA HIS A 43 -33.01 9.05 14.15
C HIS A 43 -31.57 9.54 14.11
N ALA A 44 -30.81 9.32 15.18
CA ALA A 44 -29.39 9.61 15.25
C ALA A 44 -28.60 8.79 14.21
N MET A 45 -28.85 7.47 14.11
CA MET A 45 -28.25 6.61 13.10
C MET A 45 -28.58 7.10 11.67
N ASN A 46 -29.84 7.44 11.40
CA ASN A 46 -30.24 7.96 10.09
C ASN A 46 -29.57 9.30 9.75
N LYS A 47 -29.35 10.15 10.73
CA LYS A 47 -28.65 11.43 10.55
C LYS A 47 -27.17 11.18 10.25
N LEU A 48 -26.49 10.38 11.09
CA LEU A 48 -25.06 10.15 11.02
C LEU A 48 -24.63 9.37 9.77
N TYR A 49 -25.34 8.27 9.46
CA TYR A 49 -24.96 7.36 8.38
C TYR A 49 -25.74 7.54 7.08
N GLY A 50 -26.86 8.24 7.12
CA GLY A 50 -27.77 8.29 5.98
C GLY A 50 -27.96 9.68 5.37
N ARG A 51 -28.41 10.67 6.17
CA ARG A 51 -28.81 11.98 5.63
C ARG A 51 -27.64 12.94 5.44
N ASN A 52 -26.65 12.89 6.34
CA ASN A 52 -25.51 13.79 6.32
C ASN A 52 -24.23 13.06 6.74
N PRO A 53 -23.83 12.02 6.01
CA PRO A 53 -22.61 11.28 6.33
C PRO A 53 -21.40 12.16 6.06
N ILE A 54 -20.58 12.42 7.08
CA ILE A 54 -19.35 13.20 6.99
C ILE A 54 -18.19 12.29 7.34
N PHE A 55 -17.26 12.11 6.41
CA PHE A 55 -16.05 11.32 6.63
C PHE A 55 -15.17 11.96 7.71
N ILE A 56 -14.69 11.17 8.65
CA ILE A 56 -13.89 11.67 9.79
C ILE A 56 -12.55 12.32 9.36
N TYR A 57 -12.08 12.05 8.16
CA TYR A 57 -10.88 12.68 7.56
C TYR A 57 -11.20 13.46 6.27
N ASP A 58 -12.45 13.94 6.11
CA ASP A 58 -12.82 14.77 4.95
C ASP A 58 -11.89 15.99 4.87
N PRO A 59 -11.20 16.23 3.74
CA PRO A 59 -10.30 17.36 3.60
C PRO A 59 -11.02 18.72 3.63
N ASN A 60 -12.29 18.74 3.22
CA ASN A 60 -13.09 19.96 3.08
C ASN A 60 -13.99 20.23 4.28
N ASP A 61 -14.48 19.17 4.96
CA ASP A 61 -15.32 19.29 6.16
C ASP A 61 -14.64 18.66 7.37
N LYS A 62 -14.20 19.49 8.30
CA LYS A 62 -13.50 19.07 9.52
C LYS A 62 -14.41 18.92 10.73
N SER A 63 -15.74 19.04 10.57
CA SER A 63 -16.70 19.02 11.68
C SER A 63 -16.77 17.67 12.40
N ASN A 64 -16.43 16.57 11.70
CA ASN A 64 -16.49 15.20 12.22
C ASN A 64 -15.10 14.57 12.48
N ARG A 65 -14.10 15.38 12.83
CA ARG A 65 -12.76 14.84 13.16
C ARG A 65 -12.82 13.86 14.32
N PRO A 66 -11.96 12.82 14.33
CA PRO A 66 -11.84 11.92 15.49
C PRO A 66 -11.47 12.67 16.76
N VAL A 67 -12.04 12.23 17.88
CA VAL A 67 -11.82 12.81 19.22
C VAL A 67 -10.80 11.96 19.96
N LYS A 68 -9.78 12.59 20.49
CA LYS A 68 -8.79 11.92 21.34
C LYS A 68 -9.45 11.41 22.62
N GLY A 69 -9.16 10.16 22.96
CA GLY A 69 -9.76 9.45 24.07
C GLY A 69 -10.94 8.55 23.65
N ASP A 70 -11.67 8.91 22.58
CA ASP A 70 -12.78 8.11 22.07
C ASP A 70 -12.37 7.29 20.82
N GLN A 71 -11.67 7.91 19.87
CA GLN A 71 -11.26 7.26 18.62
C GLN A 71 -9.72 7.21 18.44
N ASP A 72 -8.98 6.90 19.50
CA ASP A 72 -7.51 6.88 19.50
C ASP A 72 -6.92 5.92 18.45
N ASN A 73 -7.55 4.75 18.25
CA ASN A 73 -7.10 3.80 17.25
C ASN A 73 -7.08 4.40 15.85
N VAL A 74 -8.16 5.05 15.44
CA VAL A 74 -8.27 5.69 14.13
C VAL A 74 -7.21 6.78 13.97
N ILE A 75 -6.97 7.57 15.00
CA ILE A 75 -5.96 8.65 15.01
C ILE A 75 -4.56 8.07 14.77
N ILE A 76 -4.22 6.99 15.48
CA ILE A 76 -2.92 6.35 15.39
C ILE A 76 -2.75 5.67 14.02
N TYR A 77 -3.69 4.83 13.62
CA TYR A 77 -3.56 4.02 12.40
C TYR A 77 -3.64 4.87 11.13
N TRP A 78 -4.43 5.95 11.12
CA TRP A 78 -4.49 6.86 9.98
C TRP A 78 -3.12 7.43 9.61
N GLU A 79 -2.30 7.77 10.59
CA GLU A 79 -0.97 8.34 10.38
C GLU A 79 0.09 7.28 10.01
N LEU A 80 -0.15 6.00 10.31
CA LEU A 80 0.78 4.92 10.00
C LEU A 80 0.78 4.53 8.53
N TYR A 81 -0.39 4.59 7.88
CA TYR A 81 -0.51 4.14 6.50
C TYR A 81 -0.10 5.21 5.48
N PRO A 82 0.48 4.79 4.33
CA PRO A 82 0.87 5.70 3.27
C PRO A 82 -0.29 6.54 2.72
N GLN A 83 0.03 7.69 2.16
CA GLN A 83 -0.96 8.60 1.59
C GLN A 83 -1.81 7.95 0.49
N THR A 84 -1.25 7.02 -0.29
CA THR A 84 -1.99 6.25 -1.30
C THR A 84 -3.19 5.49 -0.72
N ILE A 85 -3.04 4.87 0.45
CA ILE A 85 -4.15 4.18 1.15
C ILE A 85 -5.16 5.20 1.69
N ARG A 86 -4.68 6.28 2.30
CA ARG A 86 -5.53 7.37 2.82
C ARG A 86 -6.35 8.04 1.72
N ASP A 87 -5.77 8.22 0.53
CA ASP A 87 -6.45 8.80 -0.64
C ASP A 87 -7.61 7.92 -1.11
N LEU A 88 -7.45 6.57 -1.09
CA LEU A 88 -8.53 5.66 -1.46
C LEU A 88 -9.69 5.69 -0.46
N PHE A 89 -9.42 5.74 0.84
CA PHE A 89 -10.45 5.92 1.85
C PHE A 89 -11.12 7.29 1.70
N THR A 90 -10.35 8.35 1.51
CA THR A 90 -10.88 9.69 1.27
C THR A 90 -11.81 9.71 0.05
N LYS A 91 -11.39 9.14 -1.08
CA LYS A 91 -12.23 9.01 -2.28
C LYS A 91 -13.52 8.24 -2.00
N SER A 92 -13.43 7.12 -1.26
CA SER A 92 -14.58 6.27 -0.96
C SER A 92 -15.63 6.99 -0.11
N PHE A 93 -15.19 7.77 0.89
CA PHE A 93 -16.06 8.41 1.88
C PHE A 93 -16.26 9.91 1.68
N THR A 94 -15.91 10.45 0.52
CA THR A 94 -16.25 11.80 0.06
C THR A 94 -16.99 11.71 -1.27
N VAL A 95 -16.29 11.72 -2.39
CA VAL A 95 -16.89 11.61 -3.73
C VAL A 95 -17.71 10.33 -3.89
N GLY A 96 -17.23 9.19 -3.35
CA GLY A 96 -17.94 7.90 -3.42
C GLY A 96 -19.26 7.85 -2.63
N LEU A 97 -19.48 8.75 -1.66
CA LEU A 97 -20.77 8.87 -0.96
C LEU A 97 -21.85 9.44 -1.89
N THR A 98 -21.51 10.48 -2.65
CA THR A 98 -22.45 11.23 -3.49
C THR A 98 -22.57 10.67 -4.91
N LEU A 99 -21.48 10.09 -5.43
CA LEU A 99 -21.37 9.55 -6.79
C LEU A 99 -20.99 8.05 -6.75
N PRO A 100 -21.98 7.12 -6.67
CA PRO A 100 -21.71 5.68 -6.54
C PRO A 100 -20.83 5.08 -7.63
N ASN A 101 -20.87 5.63 -8.85
CA ASN A 101 -20.04 5.22 -9.98
C ASN A 101 -18.56 5.67 -9.86
N LYS A 102 -18.23 6.48 -8.86
CA LYS A 102 -16.85 6.93 -8.55
C LYS A 102 -16.24 6.22 -7.34
N ARG A 103 -16.97 5.26 -6.76
CA ARG A 103 -16.44 4.44 -5.65
C ARG A 103 -15.20 3.69 -6.07
N VAL A 104 -14.29 3.50 -5.12
CA VAL A 104 -13.08 2.71 -5.33
C VAL A 104 -13.46 1.27 -5.64
N THR A 105 -12.91 0.75 -6.71
CA THR A 105 -13.16 -0.62 -7.19
C THR A 105 -12.32 -1.64 -6.44
N GLU A 106 -12.73 -2.90 -6.49
CA GLU A 106 -12.00 -4.05 -5.92
C GLU A 106 -10.56 -4.12 -6.48
N LYS A 107 -10.41 -3.80 -7.77
CA LYS A 107 -9.11 -3.78 -8.46
C LYS A 107 -8.20 -2.67 -7.92
N GLU A 108 -8.73 -1.45 -7.72
CA GLU A 108 -7.96 -0.34 -7.13
C GLU A 108 -7.47 -0.69 -5.72
N TRP A 109 -8.33 -1.30 -4.89
CA TRP A 109 -7.94 -1.79 -3.56
C TRP A 109 -6.86 -2.87 -3.64
N LEU A 110 -7.02 -3.86 -4.52
CA LEU A 110 -6.05 -4.95 -4.70
C LEU A 110 -4.68 -4.41 -5.11
N GLU A 111 -4.63 -3.51 -6.11
CA GLU A 111 -3.39 -2.87 -6.57
C GLU A 111 -2.73 -2.06 -5.42
N ALA A 112 -3.52 -1.33 -4.65
CA ALA A 112 -3.01 -0.53 -3.52
C ALA A 112 -2.44 -1.40 -2.39
N PHE A 113 -3.12 -2.49 -2.03
CA PHE A 113 -2.62 -3.39 -0.99
C PHE A 113 -1.43 -4.23 -1.43
N ALA A 114 -1.34 -4.62 -2.71
CA ALA A 114 -0.15 -5.26 -3.25
C ALA A 114 1.08 -4.33 -3.14
N ASN A 115 0.89 -3.04 -3.47
CA ASN A 115 1.95 -2.04 -3.31
C ASN A 115 2.26 -1.74 -1.83
N LEU A 116 1.26 -1.74 -0.95
CA LEU A 116 1.46 -1.59 0.49
C LEU A 116 2.33 -2.70 1.05
N LEU A 117 2.03 -3.97 0.72
CA LEU A 117 2.84 -5.13 1.13
C LEU A 117 4.29 -5.01 0.64
N SER A 118 4.47 -4.57 -0.61
CA SER A 118 5.79 -4.39 -1.23
C SER A 118 6.55 -3.18 -0.67
N GLY A 119 5.88 -2.30 0.07
CA GLY A 119 6.41 -1.11 0.73
C GLY A 119 6.72 -1.27 2.21
N ILE A 120 6.59 -2.48 2.79
CA ILE A 120 6.90 -2.72 4.21
C ILE A 120 8.40 -2.87 4.40
N VAL A 121 8.98 -2.09 5.31
CA VAL A 121 10.39 -2.16 5.73
C VAL A 121 10.46 -2.38 7.23
N LEU A 122 11.24 -3.35 7.66
CA LEU A 122 11.46 -3.56 9.09
C LEU A 122 12.45 -2.53 9.64
N CYS A 123 12.09 -1.90 10.74
CA CYS A 123 12.99 -0.97 11.44
C CYS A 123 14.25 -1.69 11.91
N PRO A 124 15.46 -1.24 11.54
CA PRO A 124 16.70 -1.91 11.92
C PRO A 124 16.96 -1.88 13.44
N LYS A 125 16.30 -0.97 14.19
CA LYS A 125 16.50 -0.81 15.64
C LYS A 125 15.54 -1.65 16.47
N CYS A 126 14.25 -1.74 16.09
CA CYS A 126 13.24 -2.39 16.92
C CYS A 126 12.39 -3.45 16.20
N GLY A 127 12.62 -3.69 14.90
CA GLY A 127 11.88 -4.67 14.12
C GLY A 127 10.44 -4.29 13.75
N ALA A 128 9.95 -3.11 14.14
CA ALA A 128 8.61 -2.67 13.78
C ALA A 128 8.48 -2.49 12.26
N GLU A 129 7.31 -2.83 11.72
CA GLU A 129 6.98 -2.60 10.31
C GLU A 129 6.76 -1.10 10.07
N VAL A 130 7.46 -0.55 9.09
CA VAL A 130 7.33 0.84 8.64
C VAL A 130 6.85 0.82 7.20
N PHE A 131 5.78 1.53 6.93
CA PHE A 131 5.14 1.56 5.62
C PHE A 131 5.69 2.71 4.79
N PHE A 132 6.37 2.39 3.70
CA PHE A 132 6.83 3.37 2.72
C PHE A 132 5.82 3.49 1.58
N ASP A 133 5.56 4.72 1.14
CA ASP A 133 4.81 4.96 -0.09
C ASP A 133 5.75 4.86 -1.29
N ALA A 134 6.02 3.62 -1.71
CA ALA A 134 6.93 3.34 -2.81
C ALA A 134 6.48 3.98 -4.15
N GLN A 135 5.20 4.37 -4.27
CA GLN A 135 4.68 5.07 -5.45
C GLN A 135 5.07 6.56 -5.50
N LYS A 136 5.23 7.18 -4.32
CA LYS A 136 5.46 8.64 -4.21
C LYS A 136 6.91 9.00 -3.88
N GLN A 137 7.73 8.03 -3.45
CA GLN A 137 9.09 8.30 -2.96
C GLN A 137 10.17 7.83 -3.94
N ASP A 138 10.27 8.48 -5.07
CA ASP A 138 11.38 8.23 -6.02
C ASP A 138 12.76 8.72 -5.49
N ASN A 139 12.82 9.36 -4.31
CA ASN A 139 14.00 10.10 -3.84
C ASN A 139 14.75 9.49 -2.64
N GLY A 140 14.43 8.27 -2.24
CA GLY A 140 15.18 7.57 -1.19
C GLY A 140 15.14 8.23 0.20
N VAL A 141 14.05 8.92 0.54
CA VAL A 141 13.93 9.64 1.82
C VAL A 141 13.70 8.65 2.97
N ALA A 142 14.60 8.67 3.94
CA ALA A 142 14.44 7.91 5.17
C ALA A 142 13.22 8.39 5.98
N GLN A 143 12.55 7.45 6.68
CA GLN A 143 11.42 7.74 7.56
C GLN A 143 11.78 7.51 9.02
N ALA A 144 11.09 8.19 9.93
CA ALA A 144 11.15 7.88 11.35
C ALA A 144 10.27 6.67 11.66
N CYS A 145 10.81 5.71 12.38
CA CYS A 145 10.02 4.59 12.89
C CYS A 145 8.93 5.08 13.84
N TRP A 146 7.70 4.69 13.62
CA TRP A 146 6.56 5.08 14.45
C TRP A 146 6.72 4.61 15.90
N ASN A 147 7.36 3.45 16.13
CA ASN A 147 7.55 2.85 17.45
C ASN A 147 8.74 3.47 18.21
N CYS A 148 9.96 3.34 17.68
CA CYS A 148 11.18 3.73 18.40
C CYS A 148 11.75 5.09 17.99
N LYS A 149 11.13 5.78 17.05
CA LYS A 149 11.56 7.06 16.45
C LYS A 149 12.95 7.02 15.77
N GLY A 150 13.55 5.82 15.65
CA GLY A 150 14.80 5.63 14.93
C GLY A 150 14.63 5.85 13.42
N THR A 151 15.71 6.22 12.74
CA THR A 151 15.70 6.40 11.28
C THR A 151 15.65 5.06 10.58
N VAL A 152 14.71 4.90 9.65
CA VAL A 152 14.56 3.75 8.75
C VAL A 152 14.94 4.21 7.34
N PRO A 153 16.09 3.77 6.79
CA PRO A 153 16.47 4.11 5.43
C PRO A 153 15.54 3.43 4.44
N MET A 154 15.24 4.11 3.34
CA MET A 154 14.50 3.51 2.24
C MET A 154 15.43 2.58 1.45
N PRO A 155 15.08 1.30 1.27
CA PRO A 155 15.84 0.39 0.42
C PRO A 155 15.77 0.79 -1.06
N VAL A 156 16.68 0.24 -1.87
CA VAL A 156 16.58 0.34 -3.32
C VAL A 156 15.22 -0.20 -3.77
N THR A 157 14.59 0.49 -4.69
CA THR A 157 13.27 0.14 -5.22
C THR A 157 13.41 -0.49 -6.62
N LEU A 158 12.77 -1.63 -6.85
CA LEU A 158 12.54 -2.14 -8.20
C LEU A 158 11.23 -1.55 -8.71
N ALA A 159 11.32 -0.76 -9.77
CA ALA A 159 10.17 -0.21 -10.48
C ALA A 159 9.92 -1.04 -11.74
N ALA A 160 8.81 -1.78 -11.79
CA ALA A 160 8.42 -2.61 -12.93
C ALA A 160 6.93 -2.35 -13.27
N GLY A 161 6.66 -1.71 -14.39
CA GLY A 161 5.31 -1.27 -14.74
C GLY A 161 4.66 -0.44 -13.62
N LYS A 162 3.54 -0.93 -13.08
CA LYS A 162 2.84 -0.32 -11.95
C LYS A 162 3.39 -0.76 -10.59
N SER A 163 4.18 -1.82 -10.54
CA SER A 163 4.71 -2.37 -9.29
C SER A 163 5.92 -1.57 -8.81
N ARG A 164 6.00 -1.38 -7.50
CA ARG A 164 7.14 -0.80 -6.80
C ARG A 164 7.47 -1.71 -5.63
N VAL A 165 8.63 -2.35 -5.68
CA VAL A 165 9.05 -3.33 -4.68
C VAL A 165 10.30 -2.84 -3.98
N LEU A 166 10.25 -2.70 -2.66
CA LEU A 166 11.40 -2.34 -1.84
C LEU A 166 12.29 -3.57 -1.61
N LEU A 167 13.55 -3.47 -2.02
CA LEU A 167 14.49 -4.59 -2.04
C LEU A 167 15.31 -4.62 -0.75
N GLN A 168 14.90 -5.45 0.19
CA GLN A 168 15.60 -5.70 1.44
C GLN A 168 15.89 -7.20 1.62
N LYS A 169 16.62 -7.56 2.64
CA LYS A 169 16.90 -8.96 2.96
C LYS A 169 15.61 -9.78 3.06
N GLY A 170 15.54 -10.85 2.27
CA GLY A 170 14.39 -11.76 2.26
C GLY A 170 13.20 -11.30 1.40
N THR A 171 13.25 -10.14 0.74
CA THR A 171 12.23 -9.73 -0.22
C THR A 171 12.11 -10.77 -1.33
N LYS A 172 10.87 -11.19 -1.60
CA LYS A 172 10.53 -12.06 -2.73
C LYS A 172 9.84 -11.26 -3.81
N LEU A 173 10.21 -11.54 -5.06
CA LEU A 173 9.47 -11.08 -6.23
C LEU A 173 8.44 -12.14 -6.60
N PHE A 174 7.19 -11.74 -6.68
CA PHE A 174 6.10 -12.59 -7.13
C PHE A 174 5.77 -12.30 -8.60
N ALA A 175 5.07 -13.22 -9.25
CA ALA A 175 4.71 -13.11 -10.66
C ALA A 175 3.96 -11.80 -10.98
N HIS A 176 3.07 -11.34 -10.10
CA HIS A 176 2.34 -10.08 -10.30
C HIS A 176 3.25 -8.84 -10.37
N HIS A 177 4.44 -8.88 -9.74
CA HIS A 177 5.38 -7.75 -9.77
C HIS A 177 5.97 -7.52 -11.17
N ILE A 178 6.21 -8.60 -11.93
CA ILE A 178 7.00 -8.56 -13.17
C ILE A 178 6.24 -9.02 -14.41
N TYR A 179 5.07 -9.66 -14.26
CA TYR A 179 4.24 -10.10 -15.40
C TYR A 179 2.92 -9.34 -15.52
N GLY A 180 2.61 -8.42 -14.58
CA GLY A 180 1.38 -7.62 -14.64
C GLY A 180 0.09 -8.44 -14.49
N ASN A 181 0.19 -9.67 -13.99
CA ASN A 181 -0.94 -10.56 -13.67
C ASN A 181 -1.37 -10.40 -12.20
N PHE A 182 -2.30 -11.22 -11.72
CA PHE A 182 -2.76 -11.25 -10.32
C PHE A 182 -2.20 -12.44 -9.52
N ASP A 183 -1.13 -13.09 -10.00
CA ASP A 183 -0.49 -14.19 -9.28
C ASP A 183 0.42 -13.65 -8.17
N MET A 184 -0.10 -13.63 -6.96
CA MET A 184 0.58 -13.17 -5.75
C MET A 184 1.31 -14.29 -5.00
N ASN A 185 1.28 -15.53 -5.50
CA ASN A 185 1.82 -16.70 -4.81
C ASN A 185 3.09 -17.24 -5.46
N SER A 186 3.19 -17.21 -6.78
CA SER A 186 4.34 -17.75 -7.51
C SER A 186 5.57 -16.85 -7.33
N VAL A 187 6.56 -17.33 -6.60
CA VAL A 187 7.85 -16.64 -6.43
C VAL A 187 8.65 -16.80 -7.72
N VAL A 188 9.10 -15.69 -8.26
CA VAL A 188 9.91 -15.62 -9.50
C VAL A 188 11.31 -15.08 -9.26
N GLY A 189 11.56 -14.52 -8.07
CA GLY A 189 12.89 -14.09 -7.66
C GLY A 189 12.96 -13.80 -6.17
N SER A 190 14.18 -13.70 -5.65
CA SER A 190 14.43 -13.35 -4.25
C SER A 190 15.68 -12.48 -4.10
N VAL A 191 15.62 -11.57 -3.13
CA VAL A 191 16.79 -10.76 -2.77
C VAL A 191 17.75 -11.59 -1.95
N VAL A 192 18.97 -11.72 -2.48
CA VAL A 192 20.05 -12.51 -1.88
C VAL A 192 21.28 -11.66 -1.61
N GLN A 193 22.00 -12.00 -0.56
CA GLN A 193 23.27 -11.39 -0.21
C GLN A 193 24.42 -12.19 -0.81
N ASN A 194 25.46 -11.52 -1.30
CA ASN A 194 26.62 -12.21 -1.82
C ASN A 194 27.39 -12.86 -0.65
N PRO A 195 27.61 -14.18 -0.67
CA PRO A 195 28.26 -14.87 0.44
C PRO A 195 29.73 -14.48 0.65
N LYS A 196 30.41 -13.95 -0.38
CA LYS A 196 31.81 -13.50 -0.32
C LYS A 196 31.95 -12.03 0.04
N ASN A 197 30.90 -11.22 -0.20
CA ASN A 197 30.88 -9.80 0.12
C ASN A 197 29.48 -9.39 0.63
N PRO A 198 29.29 -9.31 1.96
CA PRO A 198 28.00 -8.99 2.56
C PRO A 198 27.42 -7.61 2.18
N ASN A 199 28.22 -6.71 1.63
CA ASN A 199 27.75 -5.41 1.16
C ASN A 199 27.11 -5.46 -0.23
N LEU A 200 27.25 -6.58 -0.94
CA LEU A 200 26.67 -6.76 -2.27
C LEU A 200 25.40 -7.59 -2.18
N TRP A 201 24.35 -7.03 -2.75
CA TRP A 201 23.03 -7.63 -2.87
C TRP A 201 22.68 -7.91 -4.32
N GLY A 202 21.89 -8.93 -4.54
CA GLY A 202 21.40 -9.29 -5.87
C GLY A 202 19.98 -9.82 -5.83
N ILE A 203 19.34 -9.88 -6.99
CA ILE A 203 18.09 -10.60 -7.20
C ILE A 203 18.40 -11.91 -7.90
N ARG A 204 18.10 -13.01 -7.25
CA ARG A 204 18.20 -14.36 -7.83
C ARG A 204 17.01 -14.62 -8.74
N ASN A 205 17.28 -15.11 -9.93
CA ASN A 205 16.25 -15.54 -10.86
C ASN A 205 15.71 -16.91 -10.43
N GLU A 206 14.47 -16.96 -9.99
CA GLU A 206 13.73 -18.17 -9.59
C GLU A 206 12.55 -18.45 -10.54
N SER A 207 12.50 -17.72 -11.66
CA SER A 207 11.50 -17.92 -12.71
C SER A 207 11.86 -19.08 -13.62
N THR A 208 11.03 -19.33 -14.64
CA THR A 208 11.23 -20.36 -15.66
C THR A 208 11.98 -19.88 -16.89
N GLU A 209 12.33 -18.58 -16.95
CA GLU A 209 12.96 -17.95 -18.11
C GLU A 209 14.25 -17.21 -17.70
N ASN A 210 15.16 -17.04 -18.65
CA ASN A 210 16.35 -16.23 -18.45
C ASN A 210 15.94 -14.75 -18.47
N TRP A 211 16.52 -13.97 -17.55
CA TRP A 211 16.42 -12.52 -17.56
C TRP A 211 17.62 -11.88 -18.28
N THR A 212 17.49 -10.60 -18.61
CA THR A 212 18.60 -9.81 -19.16
C THR A 212 18.89 -8.64 -18.24
N TYR A 213 20.10 -8.62 -17.70
CA TYR A 213 20.62 -7.49 -16.91
C TYR A 213 21.21 -6.44 -17.84
N ILE A 214 20.71 -5.21 -17.77
CA ILE A 214 21.07 -4.12 -18.66
C ILE A 214 21.79 -3.04 -17.85
N LYS A 215 23.08 -2.87 -18.09
CA LYS A 215 23.89 -1.84 -17.44
C LYS A 215 23.59 -0.44 -17.97
N PRO A 216 23.97 0.63 -17.24
CA PRO A 216 23.76 2.02 -17.70
C PRO A 216 24.43 2.33 -19.05
N ASP A 217 25.53 1.65 -19.38
CA ASP A 217 26.25 1.76 -20.65
C ASP A 217 25.56 1.00 -21.81
N GLY A 218 24.43 0.35 -21.54
CA GLY A 218 23.69 -0.46 -22.52
C GLY A 218 24.18 -1.89 -22.65
N THR A 219 25.25 -2.29 -21.97
CA THR A 219 25.74 -3.68 -21.98
C THR A 219 24.68 -4.62 -21.43
N GLN A 220 24.39 -5.67 -22.14
CA GLN A 220 23.42 -6.71 -21.74
C GLN A 220 24.15 -7.98 -21.28
N VAL A 221 23.71 -8.51 -20.15
CA VAL A 221 24.25 -9.74 -19.56
C VAL A 221 23.10 -10.68 -19.24
N PRO A 222 23.10 -11.92 -19.74
CA PRO A 222 22.06 -12.89 -19.41
C PRO A 222 22.12 -13.30 -17.94
N VAL A 223 20.99 -13.41 -17.30
CA VAL A 223 20.80 -13.92 -15.94
C VAL A 223 20.04 -15.22 -16.01
N ALA A 224 20.76 -16.31 -16.10
CA ALA A 224 20.18 -17.64 -16.20
C ALA A 224 19.37 -18.00 -14.94
N ILE A 225 18.47 -18.95 -15.07
CA ILE A 225 17.70 -19.52 -13.96
C ILE A 225 18.65 -19.94 -12.83
N GLY A 226 18.35 -19.58 -11.57
CA GLY A 226 19.17 -19.83 -10.39
C GLY A 226 20.39 -18.91 -10.23
N LYS A 227 20.69 -18.02 -11.18
CA LYS A 227 21.75 -17.01 -11.08
C LYS A 227 21.18 -15.69 -10.54
N SER A 228 22.09 -14.80 -10.11
CA SER A 228 21.70 -13.52 -9.51
C SER A 228 22.21 -12.34 -10.30
N ALA A 229 21.37 -11.33 -10.48
CA ALA A 229 21.73 -10.01 -10.98
C ALA A 229 22.03 -9.08 -9.80
N ALA A 230 23.07 -8.25 -9.94
CA ALA A 230 23.41 -7.28 -8.87
C ALA A 230 22.34 -6.18 -8.76
N ILE A 231 21.97 -5.81 -7.52
CA ILE A 231 21.13 -4.65 -7.25
C ILE A 231 22.05 -3.42 -7.26
N ALA A 232 21.88 -2.58 -8.27
CA ALA A 232 22.60 -1.31 -8.38
C ALA A 232 21.68 -0.24 -8.95
N LYS A 233 21.84 0.99 -8.49
CA LYS A 233 21.05 2.12 -8.97
C LYS A 233 21.21 2.32 -10.48
N ASP A 234 20.15 2.76 -11.13
CA ASP A 234 20.10 3.07 -12.58
C ASP A 234 20.35 1.86 -13.52
N VAL A 235 20.30 0.65 -12.97
CA VAL A 235 20.35 -0.59 -13.72
C VAL A 235 18.94 -1.07 -14.05
N ARG A 236 18.78 -1.74 -15.17
CA ARG A 236 17.51 -2.36 -15.59
C ARG A 236 17.62 -3.88 -15.67
N ILE A 237 16.53 -4.56 -15.43
CA ILE A 237 16.36 -5.98 -15.70
C ILE A 237 15.18 -6.16 -16.64
N ASP A 238 15.42 -6.80 -17.77
CA ASP A 238 14.36 -7.29 -18.64
C ASP A 238 13.98 -8.70 -18.20
N PHE A 239 12.72 -8.86 -17.79
CA PHE A 239 12.12 -10.11 -17.33
C PHE A 239 11.43 -10.88 -18.47
N GLY A 240 11.57 -10.43 -19.73
CA GLY A 240 10.94 -10.97 -20.93
C GLY A 240 9.64 -10.25 -21.30
N GLN A 241 8.68 -10.15 -20.39
CA GLN A 241 7.40 -9.45 -20.63
C GLN A 241 7.43 -7.99 -20.17
N MET A 242 8.32 -7.65 -19.26
CA MET A 242 8.41 -6.33 -18.65
C MET A 242 9.86 -6.03 -18.25
N THR A 243 10.24 -4.77 -18.38
CA THR A 243 11.52 -4.28 -17.89
C THR A 243 11.32 -3.57 -16.56
N GLY A 244 12.12 -3.92 -15.56
CA GLY A 244 12.22 -3.24 -14.28
C GLY A 244 13.49 -2.39 -14.18
N GLU A 245 13.43 -1.33 -13.39
CA GLU A 245 14.54 -0.41 -13.12
C GLU A 245 14.81 -0.32 -11.62
N PHE A 246 16.07 -0.35 -11.23
CA PHE A 246 16.48 -0.09 -9.84
C PHE A 246 16.66 1.40 -9.61
N LYS A 247 15.95 1.93 -8.61
CA LYS A 247 15.96 3.35 -8.23
C LYS A 247 16.38 3.55 -6.79
#